data_63b24dcc0fd358dc6aba3bb5d588b0a0
#
_entry.id   63b24dcc0fd358dc6aba3bb5d588b0a0
#
_cell.length_a   1.000
_cell.length_b   1.000
_cell.length_c   1.000
_cell.angle_alpha   90.00
_cell.angle_beta   90.00
_cell.angle_gamma   90.00
#
_symmetry.space_group_name_H-M   'P 1'
#
loop_
_entity.id
_entity.type
_entity.pdbx_description
1 polymer ?
#
loop_
_entity_poly.entity_id
_entity_poly.type
_entity_poly.pdbx_seq_one_letter_code
_entity_poly.pdbx_strand_id
1 'polypeptide(L)'
;MSTYALFGASGSTGASIAAALEAAGEHYRVVGRNRASLEAEFRQRPLAEIAVWNPDDPASVQTAAAGIDTIFYLVGVPYNHFELHPQLMRATLNGAIAAGVRRIVLLAPIYSYGRPQSPSVDESHPRDPDTFKGKMRKEQEDLVLAAHAAGRIEGTLLRLPDFYGGDPKKSLVGDIFVAAVNKRRANVIGPIDKPHQYVFMDDIGPVALALAREDRAYGKAWNFAGSGTITQREFANKVFAQAGRKPQLMVANIFLLRIMGLFDPIMREFVEMSYLQSDPVLLDDRALRALLPGLHVTDYDNGIANILSTMS
;
A
#
# COMPACT_ATOMS: atom_id res chain seq x y z
N MET A 1 -7.30 -26.40 1.60
CA MET A 1 -6.74 -25.66 2.73
C MET A 1 -6.18 -24.35 2.19
N SER A 2 -6.36 -23.24 2.91
CA SER A 2 -5.85 -21.95 2.44
C SER A 2 -4.33 -21.92 2.49
N THR A 3 -3.69 -21.64 1.36
CA THR A 3 -2.22 -21.53 1.26
C THR A 3 -1.73 -20.13 1.67
N TYR A 4 -2.58 -19.13 1.44
CA TYR A 4 -2.28 -17.72 1.65
C TYR A 4 -3.14 -17.11 2.77
N ALA A 5 -2.59 -16.15 3.53
CA ALA A 5 -3.37 -15.31 4.41
C ALA A 5 -3.09 -13.83 4.18
N LEU A 6 -4.15 -13.00 4.21
CA LEU A 6 -4.11 -11.56 4.08
C LEU A 6 -4.36 -10.92 5.44
N PHE A 7 -3.31 -10.53 6.16
CA PHE A 7 -3.42 -9.80 7.42
C PHE A 7 -3.66 -8.32 7.16
N GLY A 8 -4.83 -7.81 7.56
CA GLY A 8 -5.28 -6.46 7.24
C GLY A 8 -6.09 -6.37 5.94
N ALA A 9 -6.79 -7.43 5.56
CA ALA A 9 -7.49 -7.61 4.29
C ALA A 9 -8.56 -6.54 3.98
N SER A 10 -9.20 -5.92 4.99
CA SER A 10 -10.25 -4.91 4.80
C SER A 10 -9.77 -3.56 4.25
N GLY A 11 -8.50 -3.46 3.86
CA GLY A 11 -7.94 -2.32 3.13
C GLY A 11 -8.06 -2.48 1.61
N SER A 12 -7.91 -1.37 0.88
CA SER A 12 -8.02 -1.38 -0.60
C SER A 12 -7.04 -2.36 -1.27
N THR A 13 -5.81 -2.48 -0.76
CA THR A 13 -4.81 -3.44 -1.27
C THR A 13 -5.20 -4.89 -1.02
N GLY A 14 -5.97 -5.17 0.04
CA GLY A 14 -6.49 -6.51 0.34
C GLY A 14 -7.42 -7.03 -0.74
N ALA A 15 -8.32 -6.18 -1.24
CA ALA A 15 -9.23 -6.53 -2.33
C ALA A 15 -8.49 -6.89 -3.62
N SER A 16 -7.43 -6.13 -3.96
CA SER A 16 -6.58 -6.40 -5.13
C SER A 16 -5.85 -7.75 -5.04
N ILE A 17 -5.24 -8.04 -3.87
CA ILE A 17 -4.56 -9.34 -3.67
C ILE A 17 -5.57 -10.50 -3.67
N ALA A 18 -6.73 -10.33 -3.04
CA ALA A 18 -7.80 -11.32 -3.07
C ALA A 18 -8.25 -11.63 -4.50
N ALA A 19 -8.45 -10.60 -5.33
CA ALA A 19 -8.79 -10.77 -6.74
C ALA A 19 -7.70 -11.53 -7.53
N ALA A 20 -6.42 -11.25 -7.27
CA ALA A 20 -5.31 -11.96 -7.89
C ALA A 20 -5.25 -13.42 -7.48
N LEU A 21 -5.51 -13.74 -6.20
CA LEU A 21 -5.57 -15.10 -5.70
C LEU A 21 -6.75 -15.88 -6.31
N GLU A 22 -7.92 -15.24 -6.39
CA GLU A 22 -9.11 -15.82 -7.03
C GLU A 22 -8.88 -16.11 -8.52
N ALA A 23 -8.28 -15.17 -9.24
CA ALA A 23 -7.91 -15.37 -10.65
C ALA A 23 -6.91 -16.53 -10.84
N ALA A 24 -6.09 -16.80 -9.82
CA ALA A 24 -5.18 -17.94 -9.79
C ALA A 24 -5.82 -19.24 -9.26
N GLY A 25 -7.10 -19.23 -8.85
CA GLY A 25 -7.78 -20.38 -8.27
C GLY A 25 -7.31 -20.76 -6.85
N GLU A 26 -6.68 -19.84 -6.13
CA GLU A 26 -6.08 -20.09 -4.82
C GLU A 26 -7.08 -19.86 -3.68
N HIS A 27 -7.13 -20.79 -2.73
CA HIS A 27 -7.82 -20.58 -1.47
C HIS A 27 -6.98 -19.71 -0.53
N TYR A 28 -7.62 -18.75 0.12
CA TYR A 28 -6.94 -17.81 1.00
C TYR A 28 -7.76 -17.49 2.25
N ARG A 29 -7.07 -17.08 3.30
CA ARG A 29 -7.67 -16.61 4.55
C ARG A 29 -7.53 -15.10 4.66
N VAL A 30 -8.66 -14.41 4.91
CA VAL A 30 -8.66 -12.98 5.23
C VAL A 30 -8.66 -12.81 6.75
N VAL A 31 -7.69 -12.05 7.25
CA VAL A 31 -7.45 -11.87 8.68
C VAL A 31 -7.58 -10.40 9.06
N GLY A 32 -8.46 -10.11 10.01
CA GLY A 32 -8.68 -8.75 10.50
C GLY A 32 -9.21 -8.75 11.93
N ARG A 33 -9.24 -7.58 12.57
CA ARG A 33 -9.73 -7.41 13.94
C ARG A 33 -11.25 -7.35 14.04
N ASN A 34 -11.92 -6.93 12.99
CA ASN A 34 -13.37 -6.74 12.95
C ASN A 34 -14.01 -7.74 11.97
N ARG A 35 -14.72 -8.72 12.50
CA ARG A 35 -15.42 -9.76 11.72
C ARG A 35 -16.45 -9.15 10.75
N ALA A 36 -17.25 -8.17 11.21
CA ALA A 36 -18.30 -7.59 10.39
C ALA A 36 -17.73 -6.88 9.13
N SER A 37 -16.58 -6.20 9.27
CA SER A 37 -15.89 -5.58 8.12
C SER A 37 -15.38 -6.62 7.13
N LEU A 38 -14.87 -7.76 7.61
CA LEU A 38 -14.43 -8.86 6.76
C LEU A 38 -15.61 -9.52 6.05
N GLU A 39 -16.69 -9.78 6.77
CA GLU A 39 -17.91 -10.40 6.19
C GLU A 39 -18.56 -9.49 5.15
N ALA A 40 -18.57 -8.18 5.35
CA ALA A 40 -19.12 -7.23 4.40
C ALA A 40 -18.41 -7.29 3.04
N GLU A 41 -17.10 -7.57 3.02
CA GLU A 41 -16.29 -7.56 1.82
C GLU A 41 -16.04 -8.97 1.24
N PHE A 42 -15.88 -9.98 2.09
CA PHE A 42 -15.39 -11.30 1.67
C PHE A 42 -16.40 -12.44 1.81
N ARG A 43 -17.58 -12.24 2.44
CA ARG A 43 -18.57 -13.31 2.66
C ARG A 43 -19.05 -13.99 1.39
N GLN A 44 -19.08 -13.27 0.28
CA GLN A 44 -19.57 -13.76 -1.02
C GLN A 44 -18.44 -14.34 -1.90
N ARG A 45 -17.19 -14.33 -1.42
CA ARG A 45 -16.04 -14.82 -2.16
C ARG A 45 -15.79 -16.30 -1.82
N PRO A 46 -16.01 -17.23 -2.77
CA PRO A 46 -16.04 -18.66 -2.45
C PRO A 46 -14.70 -19.26 -2.03
N LEU A 47 -13.59 -18.61 -2.38
CA LEU A 47 -12.23 -19.06 -2.04
C LEU A 47 -11.70 -18.42 -0.75
N ALA A 48 -12.45 -17.48 -0.13
CA ALA A 48 -12.05 -16.76 1.07
C ALA A 48 -12.52 -17.48 2.35
N GLU A 49 -11.60 -17.71 3.26
CA GLU A 49 -11.86 -18.09 4.66
C GLU A 49 -11.73 -16.85 5.56
N ILE A 50 -12.66 -16.60 6.47
CA ILE A 50 -12.62 -15.45 7.37
C ILE A 50 -12.09 -15.87 8.75
N ALA A 51 -11.00 -15.23 9.20
CA ALA A 51 -10.46 -15.37 10.55
C ALA A 51 -10.35 -14.02 11.25
N VAL A 52 -10.64 -14.02 12.54
CA VAL A 52 -10.44 -12.84 13.39
C VAL A 52 -9.18 -13.05 14.24
N TRP A 53 -8.41 -12.00 14.39
CA TRP A 53 -7.23 -12.01 15.24
C TRP A 53 -7.26 -10.89 16.26
N ASN A 54 -6.62 -11.14 17.40
CA ASN A 54 -6.31 -10.13 18.40
C ASN A 54 -4.77 -10.03 18.50
N PRO A 55 -4.14 -8.91 18.10
CA PRO A 55 -2.69 -8.77 18.14
C PRO A 55 -2.11 -8.76 19.55
N ASP A 56 -2.93 -8.49 20.57
CA ASP A 56 -2.55 -8.50 21.98
C ASP A 56 -2.59 -9.92 22.58
N ASP A 57 -3.12 -10.89 21.83
CA ASP A 57 -3.16 -12.31 22.20
C ASP A 57 -2.32 -13.16 21.23
N PRO A 58 -1.12 -13.60 21.62
CA PRO A 58 -0.25 -14.41 20.77
C PRO A 58 -0.90 -15.71 20.29
N ALA A 59 -1.76 -16.33 21.07
CA ALA A 59 -2.46 -17.56 20.68
C ALA A 59 -3.47 -17.28 19.54
N SER A 60 -4.14 -16.13 19.58
CA SER A 60 -5.03 -15.68 18.50
C SER A 60 -4.28 -15.48 17.20
N VAL A 61 -3.07 -14.86 17.22
CA VAL A 61 -2.23 -14.66 16.03
C VAL A 61 -1.79 -16.01 15.48
N GLN A 62 -1.30 -16.92 16.31
CA GLN A 62 -0.89 -18.26 15.91
C GLN A 62 -2.06 -19.04 15.29
N THR A 63 -3.26 -18.97 15.89
CA THR A 63 -4.46 -19.64 15.37
C THR A 63 -4.86 -19.08 14.01
N ALA A 64 -4.83 -17.75 13.84
CA ALA A 64 -5.15 -17.09 12.56
C ALA A 64 -4.14 -17.45 11.44
N ALA A 65 -2.91 -17.78 11.78
CA ALA A 65 -1.85 -18.19 10.86
C ALA A 65 -1.72 -19.73 10.69
N ALA A 66 -2.46 -20.54 11.45
CA ALA A 66 -2.34 -21.98 11.42
C ALA A 66 -2.66 -22.57 10.05
N GLY A 67 -1.76 -23.44 9.51
CA GLY A 67 -1.90 -24.08 8.21
C GLY A 67 -1.67 -23.16 7.00
N ILE A 68 -1.20 -21.94 7.19
CA ILE A 68 -0.85 -20.99 6.14
C ILE A 68 0.63 -21.16 5.77
N ASP A 69 0.92 -21.13 4.47
CA ASP A 69 2.29 -21.12 3.95
C ASP A 69 2.83 -19.69 3.83
N THR A 70 2.05 -18.77 3.27
CA THR A 70 2.49 -17.42 2.94
C THR A 70 1.51 -16.37 3.46
N ILE A 71 2.04 -15.37 4.17
CA ILE A 71 1.28 -14.20 4.65
C ILE A 71 1.56 -12.99 3.77
N PHE A 72 0.51 -12.32 3.28
CA PHE A 72 0.54 -10.94 2.83
C PHE A 72 0.19 -10.03 4.00
N TYR A 73 1.13 -9.19 4.41
CA TYR A 73 0.93 -8.28 5.53
C TYR A 73 0.59 -6.88 5.03
N LEU A 74 -0.66 -6.46 5.29
CA LEU A 74 -1.30 -5.25 4.79
C LEU A 74 -1.83 -4.37 5.93
N VAL A 75 -1.50 -4.69 7.19
CA VAL A 75 -2.14 -4.08 8.37
C VAL A 75 -1.87 -2.57 8.39
N GLY A 76 -2.96 -1.81 8.27
CA GLY A 76 -2.97 -0.38 8.51
C GLY A 76 -3.30 -0.04 9.97
N VAL A 77 -2.84 1.12 10.41
CA VAL A 77 -3.14 1.69 11.73
C VAL A 77 -3.71 3.11 11.57
N PRO A 78 -4.42 3.64 12.56
CA PRO A 78 -4.81 5.04 12.55
C PRO A 78 -3.59 5.95 12.38
N TYR A 79 -3.76 7.05 11.64
CA TYR A 79 -2.65 7.90 11.21
C TYR A 79 -1.89 8.58 12.36
N ASN A 80 -2.53 8.69 13.52
CA ASN A 80 -1.97 9.19 14.78
C ASN A 80 -1.39 8.09 15.70
N HIS A 81 -1.32 6.82 15.24
CA HIS A 81 -0.83 5.67 16.03
C HIS A 81 0.17 4.83 15.23
N PHE A 82 1.13 5.49 14.57
CA PHE A 82 2.12 4.79 13.75
C PHE A 82 3.09 3.91 14.55
N GLU A 83 3.24 4.16 15.85
CA GLU A 83 3.97 3.29 16.80
C GLU A 83 3.44 1.85 16.82
N LEU A 84 2.19 1.66 16.43
CA LEU A 84 1.59 0.33 16.34
C LEU A 84 2.16 -0.51 15.18
N HIS A 85 2.73 0.10 14.13
CA HIS A 85 3.26 -0.67 13.00
C HIS A 85 4.33 -1.68 13.40
N PRO A 86 5.42 -1.32 14.09
CA PRO A 86 6.42 -2.29 14.54
C PRO A 86 5.87 -3.24 15.62
N GLN A 87 4.96 -2.77 16.48
CA GLN A 87 4.36 -3.61 17.52
C GLN A 87 3.53 -4.76 16.93
N LEU A 88 2.61 -4.43 16.01
CA LEU A 88 1.75 -5.38 15.31
C LEU A 88 2.56 -6.32 14.40
N MET A 89 3.63 -5.81 13.76
CA MET A 89 4.53 -6.66 12.98
C MET A 89 5.24 -7.67 13.86
N ARG A 90 5.75 -7.27 15.03
CA ARG A 90 6.40 -8.18 15.97
C ARG A 90 5.44 -9.26 16.46
N ALA A 91 4.20 -8.90 16.82
CA ALA A 91 3.17 -9.85 17.22
C ALA A 91 2.85 -10.83 16.09
N THR A 92 2.69 -10.32 14.85
CA THR A 92 2.43 -11.16 13.66
C THR A 92 3.57 -12.11 13.38
N LEU A 93 4.82 -11.65 13.38
CA LEU A 93 5.99 -12.51 13.14
C LEU A 93 6.09 -13.63 14.18
N ASN A 94 5.90 -13.30 15.47
CA ASN A 94 5.97 -14.30 16.53
C ASN A 94 4.88 -15.37 16.36
N GLY A 95 3.63 -14.97 16.10
CA GLY A 95 2.54 -15.90 15.87
C GLY A 95 2.68 -16.72 14.59
N ALA A 96 3.13 -16.08 13.50
CA ALA A 96 3.38 -16.74 12.22
C ALA A 96 4.48 -17.81 12.32
N ILE A 97 5.60 -17.46 12.97
CA ILE A 97 6.72 -18.41 13.20
C ILE A 97 6.26 -19.57 14.09
N ALA A 98 5.50 -19.30 15.17
CA ALA A 98 4.95 -20.34 16.04
C ALA A 98 3.93 -21.25 15.32
N ALA A 99 3.25 -20.74 14.30
CA ALA A 99 2.32 -21.49 13.44
C ALA A 99 3.02 -22.28 12.32
N GLY A 100 4.32 -22.11 12.11
CA GLY A 100 5.09 -22.76 11.04
C GLY A 100 4.89 -22.10 9.66
N VAL A 101 4.50 -20.83 9.61
CA VAL A 101 4.40 -20.07 8.34
C VAL A 101 5.80 -19.96 7.72
N ARG A 102 5.89 -20.30 6.44
CA ARG A 102 7.16 -20.28 5.71
C ARG A 102 7.53 -18.88 5.22
N ARG A 103 6.55 -18.11 4.71
CA ARG A 103 6.78 -16.85 3.96
C ARG A 103 5.94 -15.69 4.46
N ILE A 104 6.53 -14.49 4.41
CA ILE A 104 5.80 -13.23 4.63
C ILE A 104 6.21 -12.19 3.59
N VAL A 105 5.21 -11.56 2.96
CA VAL A 105 5.35 -10.43 2.04
C VAL A 105 4.77 -9.20 2.71
N LEU A 106 5.62 -8.23 3.09
CA LEU A 106 5.18 -6.95 3.64
C LEU A 106 4.94 -5.95 2.50
N LEU A 107 3.71 -5.43 2.38
CA LEU A 107 3.44 -4.25 1.56
C LEU A 107 3.75 -2.99 2.38
N ALA A 108 4.74 -2.22 1.92
CA ALA A 108 5.27 -1.07 2.64
C ALA A 108 5.12 0.22 1.81
N PRO A 109 4.82 1.37 2.43
CA PRO A 109 4.92 2.66 1.75
C PRO A 109 6.40 3.08 1.65
N ILE A 110 6.67 4.05 0.79
CA ILE A 110 7.99 4.67 0.58
C ILE A 110 8.55 5.42 1.81
N TYR A 111 7.82 5.52 2.90
CA TYR A 111 8.14 6.38 4.05
C TYR A 111 9.48 6.02 4.73
N SER A 112 9.90 4.75 4.66
CA SER A 112 11.16 4.28 5.22
C SER A 112 12.40 4.88 4.56
N TYR A 113 12.29 5.40 3.34
CA TYR A 113 13.39 6.11 2.68
C TYR A 113 13.66 7.49 3.26
N GLY A 114 12.62 8.18 3.78
CA GLY A 114 12.73 9.58 4.16
C GLY A 114 12.86 10.50 2.95
N ARG A 115 13.58 11.62 3.09
CA ARG A 115 13.85 12.54 1.99
C ARG A 115 14.83 11.91 1.00
N PRO A 116 14.54 11.92 -0.31
CA PRO A 116 15.43 11.32 -1.29
C PRO A 116 16.76 12.06 -1.37
N GLN A 117 17.84 11.30 -1.42
CA GLN A 117 19.21 11.83 -1.58
C GLN A 117 19.68 11.78 -3.04
N SER A 118 18.85 11.27 -3.94
CA SER A 118 19.08 11.17 -5.38
C SER A 118 17.76 11.37 -6.15
N PRO A 119 17.82 11.77 -7.43
CA PRO A 119 16.62 11.96 -8.26
C PRO A 119 15.81 10.68 -8.51
N SER A 120 16.43 9.52 -8.35
CA SER A 120 15.83 8.20 -8.49
C SER A 120 16.24 7.32 -7.32
N VAL A 121 15.30 6.61 -6.72
CA VAL A 121 15.47 5.84 -5.49
C VAL A 121 15.32 4.36 -5.82
N ASP A 122 16.43 3.63 -5.89
CA ASP A 122 16.46 2.18 -5.97
C ASP A 122 16.47 1.53 -4.56
N GLU A 123 16.51 0.21 -4.50
CA GLU A 123 16.48 -0.53 -3.24
C GLU A 123 17.75 -0.37 -2.39
N SER A 124 18.86 0.10 -2.98
CA SER A 124 20.13 0.37 -2.28
C SER A 124 20.18 1.76 -1.65
N HIS A 125 19.23 2.64 -2.01
CA HIS A 125 19.13 4.00 -1.46
C HIS A 125 19.05 3.95 0.08
N PRO A 126 19.77 4.84 0.79
CA PRO A 126 19.71 4.92 2.24
C PRO A 126 18.28 5.06 2.77
N ARG A 127 17.96 4.34 3.84
CA ARG A 127 16.70 4.48 4.59
C ARG A 127 17.00 5.30 5.85
N ASP A 128 16.93 6.63 5.71
CA ASP A 128 17.23 7.58 6.78
C ASP A 128 16.07 8.57 7.00
N PRO A 129 14.89 8.08 7.44
CA PRO A 129 13.73 8.92 7.66
C PRO A 129 13.93 9.82 8.89
N ASP A 130 13.70 11.13 8.72
CA ASP A 130 13.68 12.12 9.79
C ASP A 130 12.33 12.17 10.54
N THR A 131 11.23 11.76 9.87
CA THR A 131 9.87 11.77 10.42
C THR A 131 9.62 10.58 11.36
N PHE A 132 8.72 10.76 12.33
CA PHE A 132 8.29 9.68 13.21
C PHE A 132 7.67 8.51 12.42
N LYS A 133 6.77 8.83 11.49
CA LYS A 133 6.11 7.82 10.65
C LYS A 133 7.08 7.03 9.78
N GLY A 134 8.06 7.72 9.20
CA GLY A 134 9.12 7.07 8.45
C GLY A 134 9.94 6.10 9.30
N LYS A 135 10.31 6.51 10.54
CA LYS A 135 11.03 5.67 11.48
C LYS A 135 10.26 4.42 11.88
N MET A 136 8.94 4.56 12.16
CA MET A 136 8.09 3.41 12.51
C MET A 136 7.94 2.42 11.33
N ARG A 137 7.85 2.93 10.10
CA ARG A 137 7.80 2.08 8.91
C ARG A 137 9.16 1.41 8.64
N LYS A 138 10.26 2.13 8.85
CA LYS A 138 11.59 1.53 8.76
C LYS A 138 11.78 0.41 9.78
N GLU A 139 11.40 0.62 11.04
CA GLU A 139 11.45 -0.42 12.09
C GLU A 139 10.61 -1.63 11.71
N GLN A 140 9.40 -1.42 11.18
CA GLN A 140 8.55 -2.50 10.69
C GLN A 140 9.23 -3.34 9.60
N GLU A 141 9.88 -2.70 8.62
CA GLU A 141 10.64 -3.38 7.57
C GLU A 141 11.83 -4.15 8.15
N ASP A 142 12.58 -3.52 9.05
CA ASP A 142 13.77 -4.10 9.70
C ASP A 142 13.43 -5.37 10.49
N LEU A 143 12.25 -5.43 11.12
CA LEU A 143 11.76 -6.63 11.81
C LEU A 143 11.58 -7.83 10.86
N VAL A 144 11.02 -7.60 9.66
CA VAL A 144 10.83 -8.66 8.66
C VAL A 144 12.17 -9.15 8.13
N LEU A 145 13.06 -8.22 7.75
CA LEU A 145 14.38 -8.56 7.22
C LEU A 145 15.26 -9.25 8.28
N ALA A 146 15.20 -8.82 9.54
CA ALA A 146 15.93 -9.46 10.64
C ALA A 146 15.39 -10.87 10.93
N ALA A 147 14.08 -11.10 10.83
CA ALA A 147 13.50 -12.43 11.00
C ALA A 147 13.95 -13.37 9.87
N HIS A 148 14.04 -12.86 8.62
CA HIS A 148 14.59 -13.60 7.49
C HIS A 148 16.08 -13.93 7.70
N ALA A 149 16.90 -12.93 8.02
CA ALA A 149 18.34 -13.12 8.23
C ALA A 149 18.65 -14.12 9.36
N ALA A 150 17.76 -14.22 10.36
CA ALA A 150 17.84 -15.20 11.43
C ALA A 150 17.31 -16.60 11.03
N GLY A 151 16.89 -16.80 9.78
CA GLY A 151 16.35 -18.09 9.27
C GLY A 151 15.02 -18.50 9.91
N ARG A 152 14.29 -17.58 10.53
CA ARG A 152 13.05 -17.88 11.23
C ARG A 152 11.81 -17.90 10.32
N ILE A 153 11.84 -17.10 9.26
CA ILE A 153 10.79 -17.00 8.23
C ILE A 153 11.38 -16.38 6.98
N GLU A 154 10.96 -16.78 5.80
CA GLU A 154 11.36 -16.12 4.54
C GLU A 154 10.57 -14.81 4.40
N GLY A 155 11.23 -13.65 4.55
CA GLY A 155 10.61 -12.33 4.47
C GLY A 155 11.02 -11.55 3.23
N THR A 156 10.08 -10.87 2.59
CA THR A 156 10.33 -9.92 1.50
C THR A 156 9.42 -8.69 1.63
N LEU A 157 9.80 -7.59 1.02
CA LEU A 157 9.07 -6.34 1.06
C LEU A 157 8.74 -5.86 -0.36
N LEU A 158 7.52 -5.38 -0.57
CA LEU A 158 7.11 -4.64 -1.77
C LEU A 158 6.83 -3.19 -1.37
N ARG A 159 7.69 -2.27 -1.78
CA ARG A 159 7.54 -0.83 -1.52
C ARG A 159 6.75 -0.17 -2.63
N LEU A 160 5.74 0.58 -2.22
CA LEU A 160 4.77 1.22 -3.09
C LEU A 160 4.77 2.73 -2.86
N PRO A 161 4.69 3.56 -3.92
CA PRO A 161 4.32 4.97 -3.80
C PRO A 161 2.84 5.11 -3.48
N ASP A 162 2.28 6.31 -3.65
CA ASP A 162 0.83 6.49 -3.57
C ASP A 162 0.10 5.68 -4.65
N PHE A 163 -1.18 5.44 -4.45
CA PHE A 163 -1.99 4.65 -5.37
C PHE A 163 -3.26 5.39 -5.80
N TYR A 164 -3.83 4.99 -6.92
CA TYR A 164 -5.12 5.45 -7.42
C TYR A 164 -6.04 4.27 -7.76
N GLY A 165 -7.34 4.50 -7.70
CA GLY A 165 -8.36 3.44 -7.74
C GLY A 165 -8.79 2.99 -6.33
N GLY A 166 -9.69 2.01 -6.27
CA GLY A 166 -10.31 1.60 -5.02
C GLY A 166 -11.20 2.68 -4.40
N ASP A 167 -11.26 2.75 -3.07
CA ASP A 167 -12.07 3.76 -2.36
C ASP A 167 -11.46 5.16 -2.52
N PRO A 168 -12.14 6.11 -3.19
CA PRO A 168 -11.62 7.46 -3.40
C PRO A 168 -11.28 8.22 -2.11
N LYS A 169 -11.92 7.88 -0.99
CA LYS A 169 -11.65 8.52 0.32
C LYS A 169 -10.32 8.09 0.92
N LYS A 170 -9.75 7.01 0.43
CA LYS A 170 -8.48 6.44 0.90
C LYS A 170 -7.30 6.74 -0.04
N SER A 171 -7.52 7.48 -1.13
CA SER A 171 -6.49 7.83 -2.11
C SER A 171 -6.22 9.34 -2.11
N LEU A 172 -4.94 9.72 -2.19
CA LEU A 172 -4.50 11.11 -2.30
C LEU A 172 -5.15 11.83 -3.50
N VAL A 173 -5.35 11.13 -4.60
CA VAL A 173 -5.92 11.65 -5.86
C VAL A 173 -7.38 11.27 -6.06
N GLY A 174 -8.01 10.63 -5.08
CA GLY A 174 -9.39 10.12 -5.22
C GLY A 174 -10.43 11.21 -5.44
N ASP A 175 -10.26 12.40 -4.80
CA ASP A 175 -11.17 13.53 -4.98
C ASP A 175 -11.20 14.05 -6.43
N ILE A 176 -10.15 13.85 -7.21
CA ILE A 176 -10.08 14.23 -8.62
C ILE A 176 -11.13 13.46 -9.44
N PHE A 177 -11.27 12.16 -9.20
CA PHE A 177 -12.28 11.32 -9.87
C PHE A 177 -13.70 11.72 -9.45
N VAL A 178 -13.93 11.82 -8.14
CA VAL A 178 -15.24 12.22 -7.60
C VAL A 178 -15.65 13.60 -8.12
N ALA A 179 -14.72 14.54 -8.21
CA ALA A 179 -14.97 15.88 -8.73
C ALA A 179 -15.27 15.90 -10.23
N ALA A 180 -14.52 15.12 -11.02
CA ALA A 180 -14.73 15.01 -12.45
C ALA A 180 -16.13 14.45 -12.78
N VAL A 181 -16.58 13.41 -12.10
CA VAL A 181 -17.92 12.80 -12.26
C VAL A 181 -19.00 13.77 -11.77
N ASN A 182 -18.85 14.38 -10.59
CA ASN A 182 -19.88 15.23 -9.96
C ASN A 182 -19.86 16.69 -10.41
N LYS A 183 -19.10 17.03 -11.46
CA LYS A 183 -19.07 18.39 -12.06
C LYS A 183 -18.68 19.51 -11.09
N ARG A 184 -17.75 19.22 -10.19
CA ARG A 184 -17.25 20.18 -9.19
C ARG A 184 -15.74 20.40 -9.28
N ARG A 185 -15.21 21.31 -8.48
CA ARG A 185 -13.75 21.46 -8.30
C ARG A 185 -13.21 20.30 -7.47
N ALA A 186 -12.04 19.78 -7.90
CA ALA A 186 -11.30 18.81 -7.12
C ALA A 186 -10.39 19.53 -6.09
N ASN A 187 -10.42 19.04 -4.87
CA ASN A 187 -9.48 19.46 -3.84
C ASN A 187 -8.20 18.66 -3.97
N VAL A 188 -7.08 19.34 -4.12
CA VAL A 188 -5.76 18.71 -4.26
C VAL A 188 -4.76 19.37 -3.31
N ILE A 189 -3.78 18.61 -2.86
CA ILE A 189 -2.75 19.13 -1.94
C ILE A 189 -1.50 19.46 -2.79
N GLY A 190 -1.10 20.74 -2.75
CA GLY A 190 0.09 21.22 -3.46
C GLY A 190 1.41 20.92 -2.76
N PRO A 191 2.54 21.08 -3.48
CA PRO A 191 2.68 21.48 -4.87
C PRO A 191 2.28 20.41 -5.87
N ILE A 192 1.42 20.74 -6.85
CA ILE A 192 0.84 19.78 -7.81
C ILE A 192 1.65 19.65 -9.11
N ASP A 193 2.72 20.41 -9.26
CA ASP A 193 3.58 20.43 -10.44
C ASP A 193 4.91 19.68 -10.22
N LYS A 194 5.08 19.04 -9.06
CA LYS A 194 6.22 18.17 -8.80
C LYS A 194 5.97 16.78 -9.38
N PRO A 195 7.03 16.09 -9.86
CA PRO A 195 6.90 14.71 -10.33
C PRO A 195 6.43 13.80 -9.18
N HIS A 196 5.58 12.84 -9.50
CA HIS A 196 5.01 11.88 -8.56
C HIS A 196 4.84 10.53 -9.24
N GLN A 197 4.64 9.48 -8.48
CA GLN A 197 4.31 8.16 -9.00
C GLN A 197 3.06 7.65 -8.31
N TYR A 198 2.18 7.04 -9.09
CA TYR A 198 0.98 6.40 -8.58
C TYR A 198 0.88 4.98 -9.15
N VAL A 199 0.56 4.04 -8.27
CA VAL A 199 0.26 2.66 -8.66
C VAL A 199 -1.24 2.52 -8.90
N PHE A 200 -1.63 1.89 -9.99
CA PHE A 200 -3.03 1.46 -10.16
C PHE A 200 -3.32 0.34 -9.15
N MET A 201 -4.39 0.50 -8.38
CA MET A 201 -4.70 -0.40 -7.27
C MET A 201 -4.78 -1.88 -7.69
N ASP A 202 -5.37 -2.14 -8.87
CA ASP A 202 -5.58 -3.51 -9.32
C ASP A 202 -4.28 -4.20 -9.78
N ASP A 203 -3.20 -3.45 -10.05
CA ASP A 203 -1.90 -4.02 -10.37
C ASP A 203 -1.17 -4.56 -9.13
N ILE A 204 -1.53 -4.09 -7.92
CA ILE A 204 -0.81 -4.44 -6.68
C ILE A 204 -0.93 -5.93 -6.39
N GLY A 205 -2.12 -6.51 -6.55
CA GLY A 205 -2.38 -7.92 -6.27
C GLY A 205 -1.56 -8.86 -7.14
N PRO A 206 -1.61 -8.75 -8.47
CA PRO A 206 -0.80 -9.57 -9.39
C PRO A 206 0.70 -9.47 -9.10
N VAL A 207 1.22 -8.25 -8.82
CA VAL A 207 2.63 -8.02 -8.50
C VAL A 207 3.01 -8.69 -7.18
N ALA A 208 2.20 -8.50 -6.14
CA ALA A 208 2.44 -9.09 -4.82
C ALA A 208 2.40 -10.62 -4.89
N LEU A 209 1.46 -11.21 -5.64
CA LEU A 209 1.36 -12.66 -5.82
C LEU A 209 2.54 -13.23 -6.61
N ALA A 210 2.96 -12.55 -7.69
CA ALA A 210 4.14 -12.94 -8.45
C ALA A 210 5.40 -12.89 -7.58
N LEU A 211 5.56 -11.83 -6.78
CA LEU A 211 6.67 -11.69 -5.84
C LEU A 211 6.68 -12.79 -4.77
N ALA A 212 5.51 -13.14 -4.23
CA ALA A 212 5.37 -14.20 -3.23
C ALA A 212 5.77 -15.58 -3.74
N ARG A 213 5.64 -15.83 -5.05
CA ARG A 213 5.97 -17.10 -5.72
C ARG A 213 7.42 -17.17 -6.19
N GLU A 214 8.14 -16.05 -6.21
CA GLU A 214 9.53 -15.99 -6.68
C GLU A 214 10.51 -16.20 -5.51
N ASP A 215 11.21 -17.32 -5.49
CA ASP A 215 12.13 -17.68 -4.40
C ASP A 215 13.29 -16.67 -4.23
N ARG A 216 13.76 -16.07 -5.34
CA ARG A 216 14.83 -15.06 -5.33
C ARG A 216 14.40 -13.73 -4.74
N ALA A 217 13.10 -13.53 -4.46
CA ALA A 217 12.58 -12.30 -3.90
C ALA A 217 12.87 -12.15 -2.40
N TYR A 218 13.09 -13.26 -1.71
CA TYR A 218 13.19 -13.24 -0.25
C TYR A 218 14.54 -12.74 0.26
N GLY A 219 14.53 -12.12 1.44
CA GLY A 219 15.68 -11.46 2.05
C GLY A 219 15.95 -10.05 1.53
N LYS A 220 15.07 -9.49 0.68
CA LYS A 220 15.24 -8.20 0.00
C LYS A 220 13.97 -7.37 0.06
N ALA A 221 14.12 -6.10 -0.27
CA ALA A 221 13.03 -5.20 -0.61
C ALA A 221 13.01 -4.99 -2.12
N TRP A 222 11.82 -4.70 -2.66
CA TRP A 222 11.58 -4.46 -4.08
C TRP A 222 10.72 -3.21 -4.23
N ASN A 223 11.15 -2.29 -5.08
CA ASN A 223 10.39 -1.11 -5.42
C ASN A 223 9.43 -1.42 -6.57
N PHE A 224 8.22 -0.88 -6.51
CA PHE A 224 7.26 -0.93 -7.60
C PHE A 224 6.76 0.48 -7.89
N ALA A 225 7.23 1.08 -8.98
CA ALA A 225 6.96 2.46 -9.36
C ALA A 225 5.56 2.67 -10.00
N GLY A 226 4.86 1.57 -10.32
CA GLY A 226 3.53 1.61 -10.90
C GLY A 226 3.50 2.16 -12.32
N SER A 227 2.52 3.03 -12.60
CA SER A 227 2.23 3.55 -13.95
C SER A 227 3.27 4.56 -14.47
N GLY A 228 4.34 4.79 -13.71
CA GLY A 228 5.41 5.72 -14.06
C GLY A 228 5.27 7.11 -13.43
N THR A 229 6.13 8.05 -13.86
CA THR A 229 6.19 9.39 -13.29
C THR A 229 5.24 10.35 -13.99
N ILE A 230 4.47 11.11 -13.21
CA ILE A 230 3.50 12.09 -13.67
C ILE A 230 3.38 13.21 -12.61
N THR A 231 3.00 14.43 -12.99
CA THR A 231 2.60 15.43 -11.99
C THR A 231 1.14 15.26 -11.59
N GLN A 232 0.77 15.67 -10.38
CA GLN A 232 -0.64 15.62 -9.95
C GLN A 232 -1.54 16.47 -10.87
N ARG A 233 -1.01 17.58 -11.43
CA ARG A 233 -1.71 18.40 -12.42
C ARG A 233 -1.99 17.63 -13.70
N GLU A 234 -0.99 16.94 -14.25
CA GLU A 234 -1.16 16.14 -15.49
C GLU A 234 -2.13 14.98 -15.25
N PHE A 235 -2.01 14.31 -14.09
CA PHE A 235 -2.95 13.27 -13.69
C PHE A 235 -4.39 13.80 -13.64
N ALA A 236 -4.62 14.94 -12.97
CA ALA A 236 -5.94 15.58 -12.92
C ALA A 236 -6.44 15.96 -14.33
N ASN A 237 -5.58 16.52 -15.19
CA ASN A 237 -5.94 16.86 -16.56
C ASN A 237 -6.43 15.61 -17.33
N LYS A 238 -5.75 14.46 -17.19
CA LYS A 238 -6.16 13.20 -17.82
C LYS A 238 -7.53 12.74 -17.32
N VAL A 239 -7.77 12.75 -16.00
CA VAL A 239 -9.04 12.34 -15.41
C VAL A 239 -10.19 13.24 -15.91
N PHE A 240 -10.02 14.54 -15.85
CA PHE A 240 -11.05 15.48 -16.32
C PHE A 240 -11.29 15.37 -17.83
N ALA A 241 -10.24 15.20 -18.63
CA ALA A 241 -10.37 15.03 -20.09
C ALA A 241 -11.16 13.77 -20.44
N GLN A 242 -10.86 12.63 -19.80
CA GLN A 242 -11.61 11.38 -20.04
C GLN A 242 -13.07 11.47 -19.54
N ALA A 243 -13.34 12.28 -18.52
CA ALA A 243 -14.70 12.59 -18.07
C ALA A 243 -15.42 13.62 -18.98
N GLY A 244 -14.80 14.05 -20.11
CA GLY A 244 -15.34 15.04 -21.04
C GLY A 244 -15.42 16.46 -20.50
N ARG A 245 -14.47 16.85 -19.61
CA ARG A 245 -14.51 18.12 -18.86
C ARG A 245 -13.20 18.89 -18.88
N LYS A 246 -13.29 20.18 -18.59
CA LYS A 246 -12.13 21.01 -18.29
C LYS A 246 -11.76 20.84 -16.81
N PRO A 247 -10.46 20.68 -16.49
CA PRO A 247 -10.01 20.53 -15.10
C PRO A 247 -10.30 21.78 -14.28
N GLN A 248 -10.84 21.60 -13.09
CA GLN A 248 -11.07 22.62 -12.10
C GLN A 248 -10.48 22.16 -10.76
N LEU A 249 -9.35 22.76 -10.38
CA LEU A 249 -8.61 22.38 -9.18
C LEU A 249 -8.68 23.48 -8.13
N MET A 250 -8.84 23.08 -6.89
CA MET A 250 -8.63 23.91 -5.71
C MET A 250 -7.43 23.35 -4.97
N VAL A 251 -6.30 24.07 -5.08
CA VAL A 251 -5.03 23.62 -4.51
C VAL A 251 -4.94 24.10 -3.06
N ALA A 252 -4.95 23.17 -2.10
CA ALA A 252 -4.65 23.48 -0.72
C ALA A 252 -3.15 23.70 -0.56
N ASN A 253 -2.76 24.89 -0.11
CA ASN A 253 -1.38 25.20 0.17
C ASN A 253 -0.95 24.52 1.48
N ILE A 254 0.25 23.94 1.52
CA ILE A 254 0.85 23.33 2.72
C ILE A 254 0.90 24.33 3.90
N PHE A 255 1.08 25.63 3.64
CA PHE A 255 1.04 26.65 4.67
C PHE A 255 -0.33 26.72 5.37
N LEU A 256 -1.43 26.63 4.61
CA LEU A 256 -2.77 26.58 5.17
C LEU A 256 -2.99 25.32 6.01
N LEU A 257 -2.50 24.16 5.51
CA LEU A 257 -2.56 22.91 6.28
C LEU A 257 -1.77 22.98 7.59
N ARG A 258 -0.63 23.68 7.61
CA ARG A 258 0.14 23.92 8.85
C ARG A 258 -0.64 24.76 9.86
N ILE A 259 -1.34 25.80 9.40
CA ILE A 259 -2.20 26.61 10.28
C ILE A 259 -3.34 25.75 10.83
N MET A 260 -4.01 24.96 10.00
CA MET A 260 -5.08 24.05 10.42
C MET A 260 -4.56 23.01 11.41
N GLY A 261 -3.33 22.50 11.22
CA GLY A 261 -2.68 21.55 12.12
C GLY A 261 -2.39 22.10 13.54
N LEU A 262 -2.46 23.40 13.76
CA LEU A 262 -2.38 23.98 15.12
C LEU A 262 -3.64 23.68 15.93
N PHE A 263 -4.78 23.51 15.26
CA PHE A 263 -6.09 23.33 15.88
C PHE A 263 -6.66 21.92 15.68
N ASP A 264 -6.18 21.18 14.69
CA ASP A 264 -6.63 19.83 14.35
C ASP A 264 -5.45 18.83 14.40
N PRO A 265 -5.47 17.87 15.35
CA PRO A 265 -4.43 16.85 15.46
C PRO A 265 -4.25 16.02 14.19
N ILE A 266 -5.33 15.72 13.44
CA ILE A 266 -5.27 14.94 12.21
C ILE A 266 -4.53 15.73 11.12
N MET A 267 -4.81 17.03 11.00
CA MET A 267 -4.08 17.87 10.04
C MET A 267 -2.59 17.98 10.37
N ARG A 268 -2.21 17.95 11.66
CA ARG A 268 -0.80 17.90 12.09
C ARG A 268 -0.08 16.67 11.58
N GLU A 269 -0.76 15.54 11.61
CA GLU A 269 -0.22 14.27 11.12
C GLU A 269 0.04 14.27 9.59
N PHE A 270 -0.82 14.96 8.82
CA PHE A 270 -0.59 15.17 7.38
C PHE A 270 0.58 16.11 7.11
N VAL A 271 0.79 17.12 7.94
CA VAL A 271 1.91 18.07 7.81
C VAL A 271 3.26 17.36 7.94
N GLU A 272 3.38 16.38 8.82
CA GLU A 272 4.61 15.60 8.99
C GLU A 272 5.07 14.95 7.67
N MET A 273 4.12 14.39 6.90
CA MET A 273 4.40 13.69 5.64
C MET A 273 4.34 14.60 4.40
N SER A 274 4.06 15.91 4.59
CA SER A 274 3.92 16.85 3.48
C SER A 274 5.20 17.05 2.66
N TYR A 275 6.37 16.65 3.18
CA TYR A 275 7.63 16.67 2.43
C TYR A 275 7.56 15.80 1.18
N LEU A 276 6.78 14.72 1.17
CA LEU A 276 6.62 13.85 0.00
C LEU A 276 6.02 14.59 -1.21
N GLN A 277 5.33 15.72 -0.98
CA GLN A 277 4.81 16.56 -2.06
C GLN A 277 5.86 17.54 -2.59
N SER A 278 6.80 18.01 -1.75
CA SER A 278 7.86 18.96 -2.14
C SER A 278 9.14 18.26 -2.60
N ASP A 279 9.48 17.14 -1.99
CA ASP A 279 10.68 16.34 -2.21
C ASP A 279 10.27 14.88 -2.49
N PRO A 280 9.63 14.61 -3.65
CA PRO A 280 9.02 13.32 -3.91
C PRO A 280 10.05 12.21 -4.05
N VAL A 281 9.73 11.05 -3.46
CA VAL A 281 10.51 9.82 -3.60
C VAL A 281 10.07 9.15 -4.90
N LEU A 282 10.92 9.19 -5.93
CA LEU A 282 10.68 8.55 -7.22
C LEU A 282 11.40 7.20 -7.27
N LEU A 283 10.64 6.13 -7.19
CA LEU A 283 11.15 4.77 -7.17
C LEU A 283 11.74 4.36 -8.53
N ASP A 284 12.86 3.67 -8.48
CA ASP A 284 13.38 2.88 -9.59
C ASP A 284 12.97 1.42 -9.36
N ASP A 285 12.20 0.86 -10.27
CA ASP A 285 11.70 -0.52 -10.18
C ASP A 285 12.35 -1.49 -11.17
N ARG A 286 13.50 -1.11 -11.77
CA ARG A 286 14.21 -1.96 -12.74
C ARG A 286 14.60 -3.32 -12.17
N ALA A 287 14.96 -3.37 -10.88
CA ALA A 287 15.29 -4.64 -10.22
C ALA A 287 14.08 -5.57 -10.14
N LEU A 288 12.90 -5.06 -9.77
CA LEU A 288 11.66 -5.83 -9.75
C LEU A 288 11.26 -6.30 -11.16
N ARG A 289 11.36 -5.43 -12.17
CA ARG A 289 11.06 -5.80 -13.57
C ARG A 289 12.01 -6.86 -14.11
N ALA A 290 13.28 -6.83 -13.70
CA ALA A 290 14.27 -7.86 -14.06
C ALA A 290 13.98 -9.19 -13.33
N LEU A 291 13.49 -9.13 -12.11
CA LEU A 291 13.06 -10.33 -11.34
C LEU A 291 11.79 -10.94 -11.93
N LEU A 292 10.84 -10.12 -12.34
CA LEU A 292 9.51 -10.49 -12.84
C LEU A 292 9.32 -10.01 -14.30
N PRO A 293 9.95 -10.65 -15.29
CA PRO A 293 9.97 -10.17 -16.67
C PRO A 293 8.59 -10.15 -17.37
N GLY A 294 7.59 -10.82 -16.81
CA GLY A 294 6.21 -10.81 -17.28
C GLY A 294 5.31 -9.81 -16.57
N LEU A 295 5.89 -8.89 -15.76
CA LEU A 295 5.12 -7.95 -14.99
C LEU A 295 4.32 -6.99 -15.89
N HIS A 296 3.00 -7.09 -15.82
CA HIS A 296 2.09 -6.13 -16.45
C HIS A 296 1.89 -4.92 -15.53
N VAL A 297 1.94 -3.74 -16.12
CA VAL A 297 1.65 -2.48 -15.43
C VAL A 297 0.68 -1.67 -16.27
N THR A 298 -0.45 -1.32 -15.67
CA THR A 298 -1.48 -0.51 -16.31
C THR A 298 -1.01 0.93 -16.44
N ASP A 299 -1.07 1.49 -17.64
CA ASP A 299 -0.77 2.91 -17.86
C ASP A 299 -1.88 3.81 -17.28
N TYR A 300 -1.57 5.10 -17.12
CA TYR A 300 -2.52 6.05 -16.53
C TYR A 300 -3.82 6.17 -17.33
N ASP A 301 -3.78 6.15 -18.66
CA ASP A 301 -4.97 6.35 -19.47
C ASP A 301 -5.94 5.17 -19.32
N ASN A 302 -5.45 3.95 -19.34
CA ASN A 302 -6.24 2.74 -19.13
C ASN A 302 -6.75 2.61 -17.68
N GLY A 303 -5.91 2.88 -16.68
CA GLY A 303 -6.32 2.84 -15.28
C GLY A 303 -7.39 3.90 -14.95
N ILE A 304 -7.25 5.11 -15.47
CA ILE A 304 -8.25 6.18 -15.32
C ILE A 304 -9.57 5.79 -16.00
N ALA A 305 -9.52 5.26 -17.24
CA ALA A 305 -10.71 4.80 -17.95
C ALA A 305 -11.46 3.72 -17.16
N ASN A 306 -10.73 2.75 -16.60
CA ASN A 306 -11.29 1.69 -15.77
C ASN A 306 -12.06 2.28 -14.56
N ILE A 307 -11.44 3.19 -13.81
CA ILE A 307 -12.08 3.79 -12.63
C ILE A 307 -13.32 4.59 -13.02
N LEU A 308 -13.24 5.44 -14.05
CA LEU A 308 -14.36 6.25 -14.48
C LEU A 308 -15.56 5.40 -14.94
N SER A 309 -15.30 4.25 -15.58
CA SER A 309 -16.36 3.32 -16.01
C SER A 309 -17.15 2.71 -14.84
N THR A 310 -16.53 2.56 -13.67
CA THR A 310 -17.19 2.04 -12.47
C THR A 310 -17.92 3.11 -11.66
N MET A 311 -17.64 4.40 -11.93
CA MET A 311 -18.24 5.55 -11.24
C MET A 311 -19.40 6.20 -12.02
N SER A 312 -19.67 5.75 -13.26
CA SER A 312 -20.67 6.30 -14.20
C SER A 312 -22.08 5.85 -13.89
#